data_8d5c1ff8da53501d328674601df7867d
#
_entry.id   8d5c1ff8da53501d328674601df7867d
#
_cell.length_a   1.000
_cell.length_b   1.000
_cell.length_c   1.000
_cell.angle_alpha   90.00
_cell.angle_beta   90.00
_cell.angle_gamma   90.00
#
_symmetry.space_group_name_H-M   'P 1'
#
loop_
_entity.id
_entity.type
_entity.pdbx_description
1 polymer ?
#
loop_
_entity_poly.entity_id
_entity_poly.type
_entity_poly.pdbx_seq_one_letter_code
_entity_poly.pdbx_strand_id
1 'polypeptide(L)'
;MSNTTEKVTKTNRHYGEGSIYQHKDGRWVAKYRDEAMAKPQYLYGSTEAEVRRKLRDWKKQTARGLTACKKVFFRDYADNWFYTFKQHSVENSSFDRYESIYLHHIKPVLGDIQIASIRSEEIQNLLVAKSKTLSYSVVKKINFLLSELFQYAHSEGDIAKNPMRNVKMPKKTLFKPEREIIALESEEVRALEQVAAMKRPYRAAGLH
;
A
#
# COMPACT_ATOMS: atom_id res chain seq x y z
N MET A 1 -56.91 36.15 -12.68
CA MET A 1 -56.21 34.91 -12.52
C MET A 1 -54.78 35.27 -12.22
N SER A 2 -54.42 35.25 -10.92
CA SER A 2 -53.15 35.79 -10.42
C SER A 2 -52.11 34.70 -10.39
N ASN A 3 -51.04 34.88 -11.17
CA ASN A 3 -49.90 33.97 -11.21
C ASN A 3 -48.97 34.31 -10.02
N THR A 4 -49.08 33.53 -8.96
CA THR A 4 -48.19 33.64 -7.80
C THR A 4 -46.91 32.88 -8.12
N THR A 5 -45.89 33.61 -8.57
CA THR A 5 -44.56 33.08 -8.72
C THR A 5 -43.89 33.02 -7.33
N GLU A 6 -43.87 31.86 -6.68
CA GLU A 6 -43.11 31.66 -5.47
C GLU A 6 -41.61 31.92 -5.73
N LYS A 7 -41.12 33.01 -5.20
CA LYS A 7 -39.66 33.32 -5.11
C LYS A 7 -39.02 32.32 -4.16
N VAL A 8 -38.31 31.32 -4.73
CA VAL A 8 -37.41 30.49 -3.99
C VAL A 8 -36.33 31.40 -3.37
N THR A 9 -36.40 31.58 -2.08
CA THR A 9 -35.39 32.31 -1.27
C THR A 9 -34.04 31.65 -1.40
N LYS A 10 -33.10 32.30 -2.09
CA LYS A 10 -31.69 31.94 -2.10
C LYS A 10 -31.11 32.17 -0.70
N THR A 11 -31.07 31.14 0.11
CA THR A 11 -30.28 31.17 1.33
C THR A 11 -28.79 31.26 0.97
N ASN A 12 -28.13 32.32 1.45
CA ASN A 12 -26.69 32.50 1.34
C ASN A 12 -26.00 31.32 2.06
N ARG A 13 -25.54 30.36 1.28
CA ARG A 13 -24.81 29.18 1.82
C ARG A 13 -23.34 29.55 2.00
N HIS A 14 -22.77 29.19 3.14
CA HIS A 14 -21.34 29.38 3.40
C HIS A 14 -20.48 28.64 2.37
N TYR A 15 -19.31 29.22 2.06
CA TYR A 15 -18.30 28.59 1.20
C TYR A 15 -17.93 27.22 1.77
N GLY A 16 -17.95 26.15 0.92
CA GLY A 16 -17.67 24.78 1.36
C GLY A 16 -18.90 23.91 1.68
N GLU A 17 -20.12 24.47 1.73
CA GLU A 17 -21.33 23.65 1.97
C GLU A 17 -21.75 22.79 0.78
N GLY A 18 -21.35 23.15 -0.44
CA GLY A 18 -21.81 22.52 -1.68
C GLY A 18 -23.22 22.93 -2.06
N SER A 19 -23.58 22.82 -3.35
CA SER A 19 -24.91 23.13 -3.86
C SER A 19 -25.57 21.87 -4.42
N ILE A 20 -26.87 21.69 -4.10
CA ILE A 20 -27.68 20.59 -4.63
C ILE A 20 -28.75 21.24 -5.50
N TYR A 21 -28.89 20.73 -6.71
CA TYR A 21 -29.90 21.20 -7.69
C TYR A 21 -30.35 20.07 -8.59
N GLN A 22 -31.51 20.20 -9.20
CA GLN A 22 -32.00 19.27 -10.20
C GLN A 22 -31.52 19.69 -11.59
N HIS A 23 -30.90 18.76 -12.31
CA HIS A 23 -30.47 18.98 -13.69
C HIS A 23 -31.66 18.91 -14.65
N LYS A 24 -31.53 19.48 -15.85
CA LYS A 24 -32.59 19.53 -16.86
C LYS A 24 -33.10 18.14 -17.29
N ASP A 25 -32.33 17.11 -17.14
CA ASP A 25 -32.65 15.70 -17.41
C ASP A 25 -33.37 14.97 -16.24
N GLY A 26 -33.77 15.73 -15.20
CA GLY A 26 -34.47 15.20 -14.03
C GLY A 26 -33.57 14.62 -12.95
N ARG A 27 -32.28 14.41 -13.17
CA ARG A 27 -31.35 13.92 -12.18
C ARG A 27 -30.98 14.99 -11.15
N TRP A 28 -30.77 14.59 -9.92
CA TRP A 28 -30.23 15.44 -8.87
C TRP A 28 -28.71 15.47 -8.89
N VAL A 29 -28.13 16.65 -8.68
CA VAL A 29 -26.70 16.91 -8.75
C VAL A 29 -26.28 17.68 -7.50
N ALA A 30 -25.24 17.21 -6.81
CA ALA A 30 -24.52 18.01 -5.84
C ALA A 30 -23.18 18.45 -6.44
N LYS A 31 -22.91 19.76 -6.39
CA LYS A 31 -21.63 20.36 -6.75
C LYS A 31 -20.92 20.76 -5.47
N TYR A 32 -19.72 20.26 -5.28
CA TYR A 32 -18.88 20.59 -4.14
C TYR A 32 -17.51 21.08 -4.61
N ARG A 33 -16.99 22.09 -3.91
CA ARG A 33 -15.64 22.61 -4.13
C ARG A 33 -15.05 22.99 -2.78
N ASP A 34 -13.83 22.52 -2.53
CA ASP A 34 -12.98 22.90 -1.40
C ASP A 34 -11.82 23.76 -1.90
N GLU A 35 -11.20 24.54 -1.02
CA GLU A 35 -10.04 25.38 -1.35
C GLU A 35 -8.84 24.57 -1.85
N ALA A 36 -8.67 23.34 -1.33
CA ALA A 36 -7.62 22.41 -1.76
C ALA A 36 -7.89 21.77 -3.12
N MET A 37 -9.06 21.99 -3.74
CA MET A 37 -9.45 21.33 -4.99
C MET A 37 -9.26 22.21 -6.22
N ALA A 38 -8.48 21.73 -7.20
CA ALA A 38 -8.30 22.40 -8.48
C ALA A 38 -9.61 22.49 -9.30
N LYS A 39 -10.51 21.48 -9.17
CA LYS A 39 -11.78 21.41 -9.90
C LYS A 39 -12.92 20.99 -8.98
N PRO A 40 -14.16 21.52 -9.20
CA PRO A 40 -15.32 21.10 -8.43
C PRO A 40 -15.67 19.64 -8.71
N GLN A 41 -16.12 18.93 -7.67
CA GLN A 41 -16.63 17.56 -7.77
C GLN A 41 -18.15 17.57 -7.95
N TYR A 42 -18.66 16.67 -8.79
CA TYR A 42 -20.08 16.50 -9.07
C TYR A 42 -20.52 15.10 -8.65
N LEU A 43 -21.61 15.04 -7.86
CA LEU A 43 -22.22 13.79 -7.42
C LEU A 43 -23.64 13.72 -7.97
N TYR A 44 -23.99 12.60 -8.57
CA TYR A 44 -25.29 12.42 -9.23
C TYR A 44 -26.15 11.39 -8.48
N GLY A 45 -27.47 11.58 -8.53
CA GLY A 45 -28.44 10.64 -7.97
C GLY A 45 -29.84 10.84 -8.57
N SER A 46 -30.70 9.86 -8.37
CA SER A 46 -32.10 9.87 -8.81
C SER A 46 -33.00 10.71 -7.89
N THR A 47 -32.60 10.88 -6.63
CA THR A 47 -33.36 11.68 -5.64
C THR A 47 -32.42 12.67 -4.91
N GLU A 48 -33.02 13.76 -4.42
CA GLU A 48 -32.31 14.76 -3.60
C GLU A 48 -31.71 14.13 -2.34
N ALA A 49 -32.45 13.23 -1.68
CA ALA A 49 -32.02 12.55 -0.48
C ALA A 49 -30.77 11.68 -0.72
N GLU A 50 -30.72 11.00 -1.85
CA GLU A 50 -29.56 10.20 -2.26
C GLU A 50 -28.31 11.07 -2.46
N VAL A 51 -28.45 12.17 -3.21
CA VAL A 51 -27.34 13.08 -3.49
C VAL A 51 -26.87 13.77 -2.22
N ARG A 52 -27.79 14.14 -1.33
CA ARG A 52 -27.47 14.72 -0.02
C ARG A 52 -26.71 13.75 0.88
N ARG A 53 -27.07 12.46 0.86
CA ARG A 53 -26.31 11.40 1.55
C ARG A 53 -24.91 11.25 0.94
N LYS A 54 -24.79 11.12 -0.37
CA LYS A 54 -23.51 11.04 -1.08
C LYS A 54 -22.60 12.24 -0.77
N LEU A 55 -23.15 13.44 -0.73
CA LEU A 55 -22.40 14.65 -0.38
C LEU A 55 -21.91 14.64 1.07
N ARG A 56 -22.72 14.17 2.02
CA ARG A 56 -22.30 14.04 3.42
C ARG A 56 -21.18 13.00 3.58
N ASP A 57 -21.35 11.85 2.93
CA ASP A 57 -20.36 10.77 2.99
C ASP A 57 -19.04 11.23 2.34
N TRP A 58 -19.13 11.92 1.24
CA TRP A 58 -17.98 12.50 0.55
C TRP A 58 -17.29 13.57 1.41
N LYS A 59 -18.02 14.49 2.03
CA LYS A 59 -17.48 15.47 2.99
C LYS A 59 -16.79 14.83 4.20
N LYS A 60 -17.37 13.77 4.76
CA LYS A 60 -16.76 13.02 5.85
C LYS A 60 -15.44 12.36 5.43
N GLN A 61 -15.36 11.86 4.20
CA GLN A 61 -14.14 11.29 3.64
C GLN A 61 -13.08 12.37 3.43
N THR A 62 -13.45 13.52 2.86
CA THR A 62 -12.56 14.65 2.64
C THR A 62 -12.06 15.25 3.97
N ALA A 63 -12.93 15.46 4.94
CA ALA A 63 -12.58 15.98 6.25
C ALA A 63 -11.64 15.04 7.06
N ARG A 64 -11.60 13.76 6.70
CA ARG A 64 -10.66 12.78 7.28
C ARG A 64 -9.33 12.71 6.53
N GLY A 65 -9.02 13.68 5.66
CA GLY A 65 -7.83 13.62 4.79
C GLY A 65 -7.92 12.61 3.66
N LEU A 66 -9.08 11.92 3.53
CA LEU A 66 -9.36 11.01 2.42
C LEU A 66 -9.66 11.80 1.13
N THR A 67 -8.92 12.89 0.93
CA THR A 67 -9.03 13.70 -0.27
C THR A 67 -8.67 12.84 -1.44
N ALA A 68 -9.69 12.64 -2.27
CA ALA A 68 -9.61 12.03 -3.60
C ALA A 68 -8.33 11.23 -3.78
N CYS A 69 -8.43 9.94 -3.58
CA CYS A 69 -7.41 9.01 -3.99
C CYS A 69 -6.86 9.50 -5.33
N LYS A 70 -5.78 10.26 -5.32
CA LYS A 70 -4.90 10.31 -6.47
C LYS A 70 -4.79 8.84 -6.82
N LYS A 71 -4.99 8.48 -8.07
CA LYS A 71 -4.81 7.10 -8.55
C LYS A 71 -3.33 6.75 -8.42
N VAL A 72 -2.84 6.68 -7.18
CA VAL A 72 -1.45 6.41 -6.86
C VAL A 72 -1.30 4.90 -6.88
N PHE A 73 -0.44 4.43 -7.75
CA PHE A 73 -0.08 3.03 -7.77
C PHE A 73 0.74 2.68 -6.53
N PHE A 74 0.59 1.44 -6.07
CA PHE A 74 1.31 0.96 -4.89
C PHE A 74 2.83 1.12 -5.05
N ARG A 75 3.39 0.86 -6.24
CA ARG A 75 4.82 1.04 -6.51
C ARG A 75 5.31 2.47 -6.24
N ASP A 76 4.56 3.48 -6.71
CA ASP A 76 4.97 4.88 -6.58
C ASP A 76 4.89 5.34 -5.12
N TYR A 77 3.85 4.88 -4.41
CA TYR A 77 3.69 5.15 -2.98
C TYR A 77 4.76 4.45 -2.14
N ALA A 78 4.99 3.16 -2.41
CA ALA A 78 5.97 2.36 -1.70
C ALA A 78 7.40 2.83 -1.94
N ASP A 79 7.77 3.17 -3.18
CA ASP A 79 9.07 3.73 -3.50
C ASP A 79 9.31 5.02 -2.70
N ASN A 80 8.34 5.95 -2.69
CA ASN A 80 8.45 7.16 -1.89
C ASN A 80 8.61 6.87 -0.39
N TRP A 81 7.79 5.96 0.17
CA TRP A 81 7.87 5.58 1.57
C TRP A 81 9.22 4.92 1.92
N PHE A 82 9.71 4.02 1.05
CA PHE A 82 10.98 3.32 1.25
C PHE A 82 12.16 4.28 1.33
N TYR A 83 12.30 5.15 0.34
CA TYR A 83 13.47 6.03 0.24
C TYR A 83 13.37 7.28 1.11
N THR A 84 12.15 7.71 1.49
CA THR A 84 11.98 8.87 2.37
C THR A 84 12.01 8.50 3.85
N PHE A 85 11.38 7.37 4.22
CA PHE A 85 11.20 7.02 5.63
C PHE A 85 11.98 5.78 6.05
N LYS A 86 11.87 4.69 5.29
CA LYS A 86 12.47 3.41 5.69
C LYS A 86 13.98 3.44 5.68
N GLN A 87 14.59 4.05 4.67
CA GLN A 87 16.04 4.17 4.53
C GLN A 87 16.67 4.85 5.75
N HIS A 88 16.02 5.87 6.29
CA HIS A 88 16.53 6.62 7.44
C HIS A 88 16.19 6.01 8.81
N SER A 89 15.34 4.98 8.83
CA SER A 89 14.89 4.34 10.08
C SER A 89 15.64 3.06 10.44
N VAL A 90 16.50 2.56 9.56
CA VAL A 90 17.23 1.29 9.74
C VAL A 90 18.67 1.41 9.26
N GLU A 91 19.53 0.50 9.72
CA GLU A 91 20.91 0.42 9.22
C GLU A 91 20.96 -0.02 7.74
N ASN A 92 21.99 0.41 7.02
CA ASN A 92 22.16 0.16 5.59
C ASN A 92 22.05 -1.32 5.23
N SER A 93 22.68 -2.22 5.97
CA SER A 93 22.61 -3.68 5.72
C SER A 93 21.20 -4.26 5.88
N SER A 94 20.41 -3.69 6.77
CA SER A 94 18.99 -4.05 6.94
C SER A 94 18.14 -3.45 5.86
N PHE A 95 18.43 -2.22 5.44
CA PHE A 95 17.75 -1.55 4.34
C PHE A 95 17.90 -2.33 3.04
N ASP A 96 19.13 -2.70 2.64
CA ASP A 96 19.40 -3.46 1.42
C ASP A 96 18.60 -4.79 1.38
N ARG A 97 18.48 -5.45 2.52
CA ARG A 97 17.67 -6.66 2.65
C ARG A 97 16.19 -6.39 2.48
N TYR A 98 15.67 -5.33 3.07
CA TYR A 98 14.26 -4.94 2.93
C TYR A 98 13.94 -4.46 1.52
N GLU A 99 14.84 -3.68 0.91
CA GLU A 99 14.73 -3.25 -0.47
C GLU A 99 14.69 -4.44 -1.44
N SER A 100 15.61 -5.39 -1.28
CA SER A 100 15.62 -6.62 -2.07
C SER A 100 14.30 -7.40 -1.94
N ILE A 101 13.77 -7.52 -0.72
CA ILE A 101 12.46 -8.17 -0.48
C ILE A 101 11.34 -7.40 -1.19
N TYR A 102 11.34 -6.09 -1.09
CA TYR A 102 10.34 -5.25 -1.74
C TYR A 102 10.39 -5.39 -3.25
N LEU A 103 11.57 -5.21 -3.86
CA LEU A 103 11.75 -5.23 -5.32
C LEU A 103 11.42 -6.59 -5.95
N HIS A 104 11.80 -7.71 -5.30
CA HIS A 104 11.65 -9.04 -5.88
C HIS A 104 10.36 -9.76 -5.49
N HIS A 105 9.73 -9.38 -4.39
CA HIS A 105 8.59 -10.16 -3.89
C HIS A 105 7.30 -9.35 -3.75
N ILE A 106 7.36 -8.06 -3.46
CA ILE A 106 6.18 -7.22 -3.23
C ILE A 106 5.81 -6.43 -4.48
N LYS A 107 6.76 -5.64 -4.98
CA LYS A 107 6.56 -4.73 -6.12
C LYS A 107 6.01 -5.42 -7.39
N PRO A 108 6.49 -6.61 -7.79
CA PRO A 108 5.96 -7.30 -8.99
C PRO A 108 4.50 -7.74 -8.88
N VAL A 109 3.98 -7.90 -7.66
CA VAL A 109 2.62 -8.41 -7.43
C VAL A 109 1.64 -7.29 -7.14
N LEU A 110 2.02 -6.33 -6.31
CA LEU A 110 1.14 -5.24 -5.86
C LEU A 110 1.40 -3.92 -6.57
N GLY A 111 2.53 -3.77 -7.27
CA GLY A 111 3.00 -2.49 -7.79
C GLY A 111 2.02 -1.77 -8.71
N ASP A 112 1.34 -2.49 -9.58
CA ASP A 112 0.42 -1.94 -10.57
C ASP A 112 -1.02 -1.77 -10.05
N ILE A 113 -1.27 -2.12 -8.79
CA ILE A 113 -2.56 -1.93 -8.14
C ILE A 113 -2.58 -0.55 -7.46
N GLN A 114 -3.69 0.16 -7.55
CA GLN A 114 -3.85 1.42 -6.80
C GLN A 114 -3.86 1.11 -5.30
N ILE A 115 -3.04 1.84 -4.51
CA ILE A 115 -2.89 1.57 -3.08
C ILE A 115 -4.22 1.56 -2.32
N ALA A 116 -5.15 2.44 -2.68
CA ALA A 116 -6.47 2.52 -2.07
C ALA A 116 -7.41 1.36 -2.46
N SER A 117 -7.07 0.61 -3.51
CA SER A 117 -7.87 -0.53 -4.00
C SER A 117 -7.38 -1.88 -3.48
N ILE A 118 -6.17 -1.93 -2.89
CA ILE A 118 -5.62 -3.16 -2.34
C ILE A 118 -6.46 -3.64 -1.15
N ARG A 119 -6.90 -4.89 -1.21
CA ARG A 119 -7.68 -5.56 -0.18
C ARG A 119 -6.84 -6.58 0.58
N SER A 120 -7.34 -7.02 1.71
CA SER A 120 -6.70 -8.06 2.53
C SER A 120 -6.49 -9.37 1.76
N GLU A 121 -7.35 -9.65 0.77
CA GLU A 121 -7.30 -10.86 -0.06
C GLU A 121 -6.05 -10.91 -0.94
N GLU A 122 -5.70 -9.81 -1.62
CA GLU A 122 -4.51 -9.74 -2.47
C GLU A 122 -3.24 -9.95 -1.64
N ILE A 123 -3.20 -9.35 -0.45
CA ILE A 123 -2.05 -9.52 0.45
C ILE A 123 -1.99 -10.95 1.00
N GLN A 124 -3.12 -11.52 1.40
CA GLN A 124 -3.18 -12.90 1.89
C GLN A 124 -2.73 -13.88 0.81
N ASN A 125 -3.17 -13.70 -0.44
CA ASN A 125 -2.77 -14.51 -1.58
C ASN A 125 -1.26 -14.39 -1.86
N LEU A 126 -0.70 -13.18 -1.77
CA LEU A 126 0.74 -12.96 -1.87
C LEU A 126 1.50 -13.77 -0.82
N LEU A 127 1.12 -13.68 0.47
CA LEU A 127 1.80 -14.39 1.55
C LEU A 127 1.70 -15.91 1.39
N VAL A 128 0.53 -16.43 1.01
CA VAL A 128 0.31 -17.86 0.75
C VAL A 128 1.12 -18.34 -0.46
N ALA A 129 1.16 -17.58 -1.54
CA ALA A 129 1.97 -17.92 -2.71
C ALA A 129 3.47 -17.95 -2.36
N LYS A 130 3.96 -16.96 -1.61
CA LYS A 130 5.36 -16.89 -1.20
C LYS A 130 5.74 -17.92 -0.14
N SER A 131 4.80 -18.40 0.67
CA SER A 131 5.09 -19.46 1.66
C SER A 131 5.46 -20.81 1.03
N LYS A 132 5.05 -21.04 -0.22
CA LYS A 132 5.40 -22.25 -0.98
C LYS A 132 6.84 -22.26 -1.49
N THR A 133 7.46 -21.10 -1.64
CA THR A 133 8.77 -20.93 -2.31
C THR A 133 9.85 -20.36 -1.40
N LEU A 134 9.46 -19.56 -0.40
CA LEU A 134 10.38 -18.86 0.48
C LEU A 134 10.36 -19.43 1.91
N SER A 135 11.41 -19.17 2.68
CA SER A 135 11.46 -19.50 4.10
C SER A 135 10.47 -18.67 4.92
N TYR A 136 10.08 -19.21 6.08
CA TYR A 136 9.19 -18.50 7.02
C TYR A 136 9.73 -17.12 7.42
N SER A 137 11.04 -17.00 7.62
CA SER A 137 11.70 -15.74 8.00
C SER A 137 11.56 -14.65 6.93
N VAL A 138 11.64 -15.01 5.65
CA VAL A 138 11.46 -14.06 4.54
C VAL A 138 10.01 -13.61 4.42
N VAL A 139 9.06 -14.56 4.48
CA VAL A 139 7.61 -14.21 4.40
C VAL A 139 7.19 -13.37 5.61
N LYS A 140 7.75 -13.63 6.79
CA LYS A 140 7.53 -12.79 7.97
C LYS A 140 8.01 -11.34 7.73
N LYS A 141 9.14 -11.15 7.05
CA LYS A 141 9.64 -9.81 6.69
C LYS A 141 8.76 -9.15 5.64
N ILE A 142 8.23 -9.88 4.65
CA ILE A 142 7.25 -9.37 3.68
C ILE A 142 6.01 -8.84 4.44
N ASN A 143 5.47 -9.65 5.34
CA ASN A 143 4.31 -9.26 6.15
C ASN A 143 4.60 -8.02 7.02
N PHE A 144 5.78 -7.96 7.63
CA PHE A 144 6.21 -6.82 8.44
C PHE A 144 6.29 -5.53 7.62
N LEU A 145 6.94 -5.55 6.46
CA LEU A 145 7.06 -4.38 5.58
C LEU A 145 5.70 -3.87 5.11
N LEU A 146 4.82 -4.78 4.69
CA LEU A 146 3.46 -4.41 4.28
C LEU A 146 2.67 -3.82 5.44
N SER A 147 2.84 -4.36 6.67
CA SER A 147 2.18 -3.85 7.86
C SER A 147 2.61 -2.42 8.19
N GLU A 148 3.91 -2.13 8.14
CA GLU A 148 4.43 -0.78 8.39
C GLU A 148 3.93 0.21 7.32
N LEU A 149 4.04 -0.14 6.03
CA LEU A 149 3.64 0.73 4.93
C LEU A 149 2.14 1.04 4.97
N PHE A 150 1.28 0.02 5.14
CA PHE A 150 -0.16 0.24 5.19
C PHE A 150 -0.62 0.90 6.49
N GLN A 151 0.11 0.71 7.59
CA GLN A 151 -0.13 1.47 8.82
C GLN A 151 0.19 2.94 8.61
N TYR A 152 1.33 3.26 7.98
CA TYR A 152 1.69 4.62 7.62
C TYR A 152 0.65 5.25 6.69
N ALA A 153 0.31 4.58 5.58
CA ALA A 153 -0.69 5.07 4.62
C ALA A 153 -2.07 5.33 5.26
N HIS A 154 -2.44 4.52 6.25
CA HIS A 154 -3.68 4.71 6.99
C HIS A 154 -3.59 5.88 7.99
N SER A 155 -2.45 6.06 8.66
CA SER A 155 -2.24 7.18 9.60
C SER A 155 -2.21 8.53 8.91
N GLU A 156 -1.61 8.61 7.70
CA GLU A 156 -1.61 9.80 6.85
C GLU A 156 -2.99 10.08 6.19
N GLY A 157 -3.92 9.11 6.27
CA GLY A 157 -5.24 9.25 5.65
C GLY A 157 -5.26 8.96 4.14
N ASP A 158 -4.18 8.45 3.57
CA ASP A 158 -4.08 8.11 2.14
C ASP A 158 -4.97 6.93 1.75
N ILE A 159 -5.26 6.05 2.71
CA ILE A 159 -6.20 4.94 2.58
C ILE A 159 -7.26 4.95 3.68
N ALA A 160 -8.49 4.65 3.31
CA ALA A 160 -9.64 4.66 4.24
C ALA A 160 -9.61 3.52 5.27
N LYS A 161 -9.03 2.39 4.89
CA LYS A 161 -8.96 1.18 5.73
C LYS A 161 -7.60 0.53 5.54
N ASN A 162 -7.00 0.10 6.64
CA ASN A 162 -5.77 -0.69 6.58
C ASN A 162 -6.09 -2.13 6.16
N PRO A 163 -5.62 -2.60 4.98
CA PRO A 163 -5.91 -3.95 4.50
C PRO A 163 -5.21 -5.04 5.33
N MET A 164 -4.15 -4.69 6.07
CA MET A 164 -3.42 -5.66 6.91
C MET A 164 -4.22 -6.15 8.11
N ARG A 165 -5.30 -5.47 8.50
CA ARG A 165 -6.08 -5.79 9.70
C ARG A 165 -6.60 -7.22 9.73
N ASN A 166 -6.95 -7.80 8.57
CA ASN A 166 -7.51 -9.15 8.45
C ASN A 166 -6.52 -10.17 7.86
N VAL A 167 -5.29 -9.75 7.57
CA VAL A 167 -4.25 -10.63 7.03
C VAL A 167 -3.65 -11.48 8.15
N LYS A 168 -3.48 -12.78 7.86
CA LYS A 168 -2.88 -13.73 8.81
C LYS A 168 -1.63 -14.35 8.21
N MET A 169 -0.59 -14.47 9.02
CA MET A 169 0.60 -15.21 8.62
C MET A 169 0.25 -16.68 8.34
N PRO A 170 0.73 -17.25 7.22
CA PRO A 170 0.61 -18.68 6.96
C PRO A 170 1.24 -19.51 8.09
N LYS A 171 0.65 -20.66 8.41
CA LYS A 171 1.18 -21.56 9.44
C LYS A 171 2.56 -22.07 9.03
N LYS A 172 3.47 -22.25 9.99
CA LYS A 172 4.85 -22.77 9.73
C LYS A 172 4.87 -24.10 8.96
N THR A 173 3.87 -24.93 9.14
CA THR A 173 3.71 -26.22 8.46
C THR A 173 3.52 -26.10 6.93
N LEU A 174 3.16 -24.92 6.42
CA LEU A 174 3.01 -24.68 4.98
C LEU A 174 4.33 -24.29 4.29
N PHE A 175 5.36 -24.03 5.06
CA PHE A 175 6.68 -23.68 4.53
C PHE A 175 7.51 -24.95 4.30
N LYS A 176 8.43 -24.88 3.32
CA LYS A 176 9.43 -25.92 3.19
C LYS A 176 10.24 -25.99 4.49
N PRO A 177 10.58 -27.18 4.98
CA PRO A 177 11.46 -27.31 6.13
C PRO A 177 12.75 -26.52 5.87
N GLU A 178 13.16 -25.71 6.83
CA GLU A 178 14.47 -25.07 6.78
C GLU A 178 15.52 -26.17 6.64
N ARG A 179 16.48 -25.95 5.72
CA ARG A 179 17.63 -26.85 5.65
C ARG A 179 18.29 -26.85 7.02
N GLU A 180 18.40 -28.02 7.62
CA GLU A 180 19.16 -28.20 8.85
C GLU A 180 20.58 -27.71 8.57
N ILE A 181 20.98 -26.66 9.25
CA ILE A 181 22.39 -26.23 9.21
C ILE A 181 23.15 -27.23 10.05
N ILE A 182 23.71 -28.24 9.40
CA ILE A 182 24.62 -29.15 10.05
C ILE A 182 25.89 -28.33 10.28
N ALA A 183 26.14 -28.00 11.53
CA ALA A 183 27.42 -27.43 11.92
C ALA A 183 28.49 -28.51 11.65
N LEU A 184 29.48 -28.17 10.85
CA LEU A 184 30.60 -29.05 10.59
C LEU A 184 31.34 -29.29 11.91
N GLU A 185 31.63 -30.55 12.21
CA GLU A 185 32.48 -30.93 13.33
C GLU A 185 33.91 -30.40 13.10
N SER A 186 34.65 -30.16 14.19
CA SER A 186 35.98 -29.57 14.11
C SER A 186 36.95 -30.38 13.22
N GLU A 187 36.72 -31.68 13.09
CA GLU A 187 37.50 -32.57 12.23
C GLU A 187 37.13 -32.36 10.74
N GLU A 188 35.88 -32.17 10.42
CA GLU A 188 35.39 -31.87 9.06
C GLU A 188 35.91 -30.50 8.57
N VAL A 189 35.94 -29.50 9.46
CA VAL A 189 36.51 -28.19 9.17
C VAL A 189 37.99 -28.31 8.82
N ARG A 190 38.75 -29.06 9.63
CA ARG A 190 40.20 -29.32 9.36
C ARG A 190 40.43 -30.06 8.05
N ALA A 191 39.58 -31.04 7.72
CA ALA A 191 39.66 -31.76 6.47
C ALA A 191 39.39 -30.84 5.26
N LEU A 192 38.40 -29.96 5.37
CA LEU A 192 38.12 -28.96 4.35
C LEU A 192 39.24 -27.93 4.17
N GLU A 193 39.87 -27.48 5.26
CA GLU A 193 41.02 -26.59 5.22
C GLU A 193 42.24 -27.27 4.54
N GLN A 194 42.51 -28.55 4.82
CA GLN A 194 43.55 -29.30 4.15
C GLN A 194 43.31 -29.44 2.65
N VAL A 195 42.09 -29.79 2.23
CA VAL A 195 41.70 -29.86 0.80
C VAL A 195 41.80 -28.51 0.12
N ALA A 196 41.40 -27.44 0.80
CA ALA A 196 41.50 -26.06 0.28
C ALA A 196 42.98 -25.62 0.14
N ALA A 197 43.84 -26.02 1.08
CA ALA A 197 45.30 -25.77 1.02
C ALA A 197 45.96 -26.53 -0.15
N MET A 198 45.58 -27.79 -0.37
CA MET A 198 46.07 -28.60 -1.48
C MET A 198 45.62 -28.06 -2.88
N LYS A 199 44.48 -27.41 -2.96
CA LYS A 199 43.95 -26.79 -4.20
C LYS A 199 44.49 -25.40 -4.49
N ARG A 200 45.46 -24.86 -3.73
CA ARG A 200 46.17 -23.61 -3.96
C ARG A 200 47.60 -23.71 -4.48
N PRO A 201 47.94 -24.46 -5.57
CA PRO A 201 49.26 -24.36 -6.17
C PRO A 201 49.32 -23.56 -7.48
N TYR A 202 48.38 -22.69 -7.78
CA TYR A 202 48.39 -22.01 -9.08
C TYR A 202 48.17 -20.49 -9.03
N ARG A 203 48.95 -19.77 -8.19
CA ARG A 203 49.08 -18.33 -8.33
C ARG A 203 50.41 -17.78 -7.75
N ALA A 204 51.52 -18.34 -8.15
CA ALA A 204 52.83 -17.71 -7.93
C ALA A 204 53.89 -18.22 -8.93
N ALA A 205 53.60 -18.02 -10.22
CA ALA A 205 54.66 -18.10 -11.25
C ALA A 205 54.22 -17.25 -12.42
N GLY A 206 54.76 -16.06 -12.54
CA GLY A 206 54.70 -15.26 -13.74
C GLY A 206 54.36 -13.79 -13.55
N LEU A 207 55.30 -13.02 -13.09
CA LEU A 207 55.59 -11.67 -13.52
C LEU A 207 57.04 -11.37 -13.23
N HIS A 208 57.88 -11.64 -14.22
CA HIS A 208 59.08 -10.86 -14.49
C HIS A 208 58.82 -9.96 -15.65
#